data_76027c9cb7714260f5bcab8838e4862a
#
_entry.id   76027c9cb7714260f5bcab8838e4862a
#
_cell.length_a   1.000
_cell.length_b   1.000
_cell.length_c   1.000
_cell.angle_alpha   90.00
_cell.angle_beta   90.00
_cell.angle_gamma   90.00
#
_symmetry.space_group_name_H-M   'P 1'
#
loop_
_entity.id
_entity.type
_entity.pdbx_description
1 polymer ?
#
loop_
_entity_poly.entity_id
_entity_poly.type
_entity_poly.pdbx_seq_one_letter_code
_entity_poly.pdbx_strand_id
1 'polypeptide(L)'
;MKRLSKKLLYTLGVTLICGGMQLHAQSLDQAKKLYNDGKYAEAKPVFEKLVKQAPSNASYNQWYGVCCFETGDLAGAEKHLKVAVKRRVQDAYRYLGEVYYQTYRFDEAEEMFDEYITLLTKKKQDVEPYQIRMDLANKASRMLDKVENVQIIDSLVVDKDDFLSAYTLSEESGTLTTYQDFFQTNDPGNSSVYMNQKGDKIYYAHSTDGNHNCLFTQSKLMDQWGDEKQLP
;
A
#
# COMPACT_ATOMS: atom_id res chain seq x y z
N MET A 1 -56.12 22.14 30.99
CA MET A 1 -54.73 22.01 30.44
C MET A 1 -53.73 22.26 31.54
N LYS A 2 -53.06 21.20 32.04
CA LYS A 2 -52.03 21.37 33.10
C LYS A 2 -50.74 21.85 32.47
N ARG A 3 -50.25 23.03 32.88
CA ARG A 3 -48.96 23.57 32.45
C ARG A 3 -47.85 22.65 32.98
N LEU A 4 -47.17 21.94 32.09
CA LEU A 4 -45.92 21.25 32.49
C LEU A 4 -44.93 22.26 33.09
N SER A 5 -44.41 21.96 34.27
CA SER A 5 -43.48 22.84 34.95
C SER A 5 -42.21 23.00 34.16
N LYS A 6 -41.66 24.22 34.11
CA LYS A 6 -40.37 24.53 33.42
C LYS A 6 -39.22 23.62 33.88
N LYS A 7 -39.28 23.12 35.11
CA LYS A 7 -38.30 22.13 35.64
C LYS A 7 -38.36 20.79 34.90
N LEU A 8 -39.54 20.30 34.45
CA LEU A 8 -39.68 19.05 33.70
C LEU A 8 -39.13 19.16 32.29
N LEU A 9 -39.25 20.36 31.66
CA LEU A 9 -38.64 20.62 30.36
C LEU A 9 -37.11 20.68 30.40
N TYR A 10 -36.53 21.21 31.48
CA TYR A 10 -35.08 21.26 31.69
C TYR A 10 -34.48 19.86 31.91
N THR A 11 -35.14 19.00 32.68
CA THR A 11 -34.66 17.62 32.90
C THR A 11 -34.79 16.76 31.66
N LEU A 12 -35.83 16.91 30.85
CA LEU A 12 -35.92 16.23 29.54
C LEU A 12 -34.86 16.71 28.53
N GLY A 13 -34.57 18.01 28.50
CA GLY A 13 -33.55 18.58 27.63
C GLY A 13 -32.13 18.11 27.95
N VAL A 14 -31.79 18.04 29.23
CA VAL A 14 -30.46 17.61 29.71
C VAL A 14 -30.25 16.09 29.45
N THR A 15 -31.27 15.26 29.66
CA THR A 15 -31.17 13.80 29.38
C THR A 15 -31.03 13.49 27.91
N LEU A 16 -31.65 14.27 26.99
CA LEU A 16 -31.49 14.07 25.55
C LEU A 16 -30.09 14.43 25.06
N ILE A 17 -29.50 15.50 25.64
CA ILE A 17 -28.13 15.94 25.26
C ILE A 17 -27.08 14.95 25.78
N CYS A 18 -27.23 14.44 27.01
CA CYS A 18 -26.32 13.45 27.55
C CYS A 18 -26.40 12.07 26.84
N GLY A 19 -27.60 11.66 26.43
CA GLY A 19 -27.79 10.39 25.69
C GLY A 19 -27.13 10.41 24.30
N GLY A 20 -27.17 11.55 23.61
CA GLY A 20 -26.50 11.72 22.31
C GLY A 20 -24.99 11.69 22.41
N MET A 21 -24.38 12.25 23.44
CA MET A 21 -22.95 12.23 23.69
C MET A 21 -22.42 10.83 24.02
N GLN A 22 -23.17 10.03 24.79
CA GLN A 22 -22.78 8.67 25.16
C GLN A 22 -22.80 7.71 23.96
N LEU A 23 -23.79 7.82 23.07
CA LEU A 23 -23.85 7.01 21.85
C LEU A 23 -22.68 7.35 20.88
N HIS A 24 -22.26 8.63 20.82
CA HIS A 24 -21.12 9.05 20.01
C HIS A 24 -19.79 8.54 20.57
N ALA A 25 -19.60 8.59 21.88
CA ALA A 25 -18.40 8.09 22.54
C ALA A 25 -18.25 6.57 22.35
N GLN A 26 -19.31 5.81 22.52
CA GLN A 26 -19.31 4.35 22.30
C GLN A 26 -18.97 3.99 20.84
N SER A 27 -19.46 4.73 19.86
CA SER A 27 -19.15 4.47 18.44
C SER A 27 -17.69 4.81 18.08
N LEU A 28 -17.12 5.86 18.67
CA LEU A 28 -15.72 6.22 18.47
C LEU A 28 -14.77 5.19 19.11
N ASP A 29 -15.04 4.76 20.34
CA ASP A 29 -14.19 3.79 21.03
C ASP A 29 -14.24 2.42 20.34
N GLN A 30 -15.40 2.02 19.84
CA GLN A 30 -15.52 0.82 19.04
C GLN A 30 -14.74 0.93 17.72
N ALA A 31 -14.82 2.07 17.03
CA ALA A 31 -14.07 2.29 15.79
C ALA A 31 -12.56 2.28 16.03
N LYS A 32 -12.09 2.90 17.14
CA LYS A 32 -10.68 2.84 17.53
C LYS A 32 -10.22 1.41 17.84
N LYS A 33 -11.06 0.61 18.49
CA LYS A 33 -10.76 -0.80 18.75
C LYS A 33 -10.61 -1.56 17.42
N LEU A 34 -11.56 -1.44 16.51
CA LEU A 34 -11.49 -2.05 15.18
C LEU A 34 -10.23 -1.62 14.41
N TYR A 35 -9.91 -0.33 14.48
CA TYR A 35 -8.69 0.23 13.89
C TYR A 35 -7.42 -0.38 14.48
N ASN A 36 -7.33 -0.47 15.80
CA ASN A 36 -6.19 -1.07 16.49
C ASN A 36 -6.07 -2.59 16.25
N ASP A 37 -7.21 -3.26 16.02
CA ASP A 37 -7.29 -4.68 15.67
C ASP A 37 -7.00 -4.93 14.17
N GLY A 38 -6.64 -3.89 13.37
CA GLY A 38 -6.38 -3.98 11.94
C GLY A 38 -7.63 -4.15 11.06
N LYS A 39 -8.83 -4.05 11.64
CA LYS A 39 -10.11 -4.19 10.94
C LYS A 39 -10.54 -2.88 10.29
N TYR A 40 -9.70 -2.37 9.39
CA TYR A 40 -9.85 -1.04 8.80
C TYR A 40 -11.14 -0.89 7.98
N ALA A 41 -11.54 -1.93 7.26
CA ALA A 41 -12.78 -1.90 6.47
C ALA A 41 -14.03 -1.72 7.35
N GLU A 42 -14.05 -2.32 8.54
CA GLU A 42 -15.14 -2.18 9.50
C GLU A 42 -15.12 -0.83 10.23
N ALA A 43 -13.91 -0.29 10.49
CA ALA A 43 -13.74 1.01 11.16
C ALA A 43 -14.05 2.19 10.21
N LYS A 44 -13.75 2.06 8.91
CA LYS A 44 -13.85 3.11 7.88
C LYS A 44 -15.18 3.87 7.89
N PRO A 45 -16.38 3.23 7.88
CA PRO A 45 -17.65 3.94 7.83
C PRO A 45 -17.95 4.79 9.07
N VAL A 46 -17.40 4.43 10.23
CA VAL A 46 -17.56 5.22 11.46
C VAL A 46 -16.69 6.46 11.40
N PHE A 47 -15.41 6.32 11.02
CA PHE A 47 -14.52 7.47 10.86
C PHE A 47 -14.96 8.41 9.74
N GLU A 48 -15.55 7.90 8.66
CA GLU A 48 -16.16 8.72 7.60
C GLU A 48 -17.24 9.65 8.16
N LYS A 49 -18.15 9.12 8.99
CA LYS A 49 -19.19 9.94 9.64
C LYS A 49 -18.57 11.01 10.53
N LEU A 50 -17.54 10.66 11.31
CA LEU A 50 -16.84 11.60 12.20
C LEU A 50 -16.14 12.72 11.42
N VAL A 51 -15.50 12.40 10.31
CA VAL A 51 -14.88 13.41 9.42
C VAL A 51 -15.94 14.31 8.81
N LYS A 52 -17.10 13.78 8.38
CA LYS A 52 -18.21 14.62 7.88
C LYS A 52 -18.72 15.58 8.92
N GLN A 53 -18.74 15.19 10.20
CA GLN A 53 -19.19 16.07 11.31
C GLN A 53 -18.12 17.10 11.71
N ALA A 54 -16.85 16.75 11.64
CA ALA A 54 -15.74 17.60 12.00
C ALA A 54 -14.60 17.53 10.95
N PRO A 55 -14.76 18.15 9.77
CA PRO A 55 -13.84 17.99 8.64
C PRO A 55 -12.41 18.46 8.91
N SER A 56 -12.21 19.35 9.86
CA SER A 56 -10.88 19.85 10.23
C SER A 56 -10.23 19.12 11.40
N ASN A 57 -10.90 18.11 11.98
CA ASN A 57 -10.35 17.33 13.09
C ASN A 57 -9.22 16.43 12.59
N ALA A 58 -8.01 16.69 13.08
CA ALA A 58 -6.80 16.02 12.62
C ALA A 58 -6.80 14.52 12.89
N SER A 59 -7.24 14.08 14.08
CA SER A 59 -7.27 12.67 14.44
C SER A 59 -8.30 11.89 13.63
N TYR A 60 -9.47 12.47 13.38
CA TYR A 60 -10.50 11.83 12.56
C TYR A 60 -10.01 11.67 11.11
N ASN A 61 -9.38 12.71 10.58
CA ASN A 61 -8.80 12.65 9.24
C ASN A 61 -7.65 11.63 9.17
N GLN A 62 -6.79 11.54 10.18
CA GLN A 62 -5.74 10.53 10.24
C GLN A 62 -6.33 9.12 10.23
N TRP A 63 -7.24 8.78 11.15
CA TRP A 63 -7.82 7.43 11.22
C TRP A 63 -8.58 7.06 9.95
N TYR A 64 -9.37 7.99 9.42
CA TYR A 64 -10.09 7.75 8.17
C TYR A 64 -9.15 7.60 6.99
N GLY A 65 -8.12 8.44 6.88
CA GLY A 65 -7.10 8.37 5.85
C GLY A 65 -6.32 7.05 5.87
N VAL A 66 -5.96 6.57 7.07
CA VAL A 66 -5.33 5.24 7.22
C VAL A 66 -6.29 4.12 6.80
N CYS A 67 -7.57 4.19 7.22
CA CYS A 67 -8.55 3.20 6.77
C CYS A 67 -8.73 3.22 5.24
N CYS A 68 -8.69 4.40 4.60
CA CYS A 68 -8.69 4.51 3.15
C CYS A 68 -7.47 3.84 2.52
N PHE A 69 -6.28 4.12 3.04
CA PHE A 69 -5.02 3.52 2.58
C PHE A 69 -5.06 1.98 2.65
N GLU A 70 -5.39 1.44 3.80
CA GLU A 70 -5.43 0.00 4.07
C GLU A 70 -6.55 -0.74 3.29
N THR A 71 -7.53 0.00 2.78
CA THR A 71 -8.61 -0.54 1.92
C THR A 71 -8.41 -0.22 0.44
N GLY A 72 -7.22 0.29 0.03
CA GLY A 72 -6.87 0.56 -1.36
C GLY A 72 -7.41 1.87 -1.95
N ASP A 73 -8.09 2.70 -1.17
CA ASP A 73 -8.59 4.01 -1.59
C ASP A 73 -7.47 5.07 -1.43
N LEU A 74 -6.48 5.05 -2.31
CA LEU A 74 -5.33 5.95 -2.23
C LEU A 74 -5.71 7.43 -2.37
N ALA A 75 -6.71 7.75 -3.17
CA ALA A 75 -7.19 9.13 -3.34
C ALA A 75 -7.86 9.66 -2.08
N GLY A 76 -8.70 8.85 -1.44
CA GLY A 76 -9.30 9.16 -0.15
C GLY A 76 -8.24 9.29 0.94
N ALA A 77 -7.26 8.39 0.97
CA ALA A 77 -6.15 8.43 1.89
C ALA A 77 -5.35 9.74 1.78
N GLU A 78 -4.92 10.11 0.56
CA GLU A 78 -4.19 11.35 0.31
C GLU A 78 -4.95 12.57 0.83
N LYS A 79 -6.22 12.68 0.43
CA LYS A 79 -7.08 13.81 0.81
C LYS A 79 -7.11 14.02 2.32
N HIS A 80 -7.33 12.96 3.08
CA HIS A 80 -7.53 13.04 4.52
C HIS A 80 -6.22 13.09 5.30
N LEU A 81 -5.19 12.36 4.87
CA LEU A 81 -3.86 12.43 5.49
C LEU A 81 -3.23 13.80 5.33
N LYS A 82 -3.42 14.51 4.21
CA LYS A 82 -2.99 15.91 4.06
C LYS A 82 -3.59 16.85 5.12
N VAL A 83 -4.83 16.64 5.52
CA VAL A 83 -5.44 17.42 6.62
C VAL A 83 -4.76 17.14 7.95
N ALA A 84 -4.44 15.86 8.21
CA ALA A 84 -3.77 15.45 9.43
C ALA A 84 -2.31 15.96 9.49
N VAL A 85 -1.57 15.89 8.37
CA VAL A 85 -0.19 16.41 8.24
C VAL A 85 -0.14 17.91 8.50
N LYS A 86 -1.08 18.71 7.99
CA LYS A 86 -1.18 20.15 8.28
C LYS A 86 -1.30 20.46 9.78
N ARG A 87 -1.77 19.52 10.56
CA ARG A 87 -1.88 19.60 12.03
C ARG A 87 -0.77 18.86 12.76
N ARG A 88 0.27 18.42 12.04
CA ARG A 88 1.44 17.71 12.55
C ARG A 88 1.12 16.41 13.29
N VAL A 89 0.12 15.66 12.82
CA VAL A 89 -0.15 14.33 13.34
C VAL A 89 0.94 13.39 12.84
N GLN A 90 1.72 12.84 13.74
CA GLN A 90 2.95 12.10 13.43
C GLN A 90 2.72 10.97 12.41
N ASP A 91 1.84 10.02 12.70
CA ASP A 91 1.64 8.85 11.83
C ASP A 91 1.08 9.21 10.45
N ALA A 92 0.46 10.39 10.31
CA ALA A 92 -0.05 10.82 9.02
C ALA A 92 1.06 11.06 7.98
N TYR A 93 2.25 11.47 8.41
CA TYR A 93 3.40 11.65 7.51
C TYR A 93 3.82 10.30 6.91
N ARG A 94 3.96 9.26 7.73
CA ARG A 94 4.31 7.92 7.28
C ARG A 94 3.32 7.41 6.22
N TYR A 95 2.03 7.44 6.54
CA TYR A 95 1.01 6.94 5.62
C TYR A 95 0.88 7.79 4.36
N LEU A 96 1.06 9.11 4.45
CA LEU A 96 1.07 9.96 3.26
C LEU A 96 2.29 9.68 2.38
N GLY A 97 3.46 9.43 2.99
CA GLY A 97 4.65 8.97 2.29
C GLY A 97 4.41 7.66 1.53
N GLU A 98 3.75 6.70 2.16
CA GLU A 98 3.38 5.44 1.50
C GLU A 98 2.39 5.65 0.34
N VAL A 99 1.41 6.55 0.49
CA VAL A 99 0.48 6.92 -0.60
C VAL A 99 1.25 7.51 -1.78
N TYR A 100 2.16 8.44 -1.52
CA TYR A 100 2.97 9.04 -2.57
C TYR A 100 3.89 8.01 -3.24
N TYR A 101 4.50 7.12 -2.47
CA TYR A 101 5.32 6.05 -2.99
C TYR A 101 4.53 5.12 -3.93
N GLN A 102 3.32 4.70 -3.53
CA GLN A 102 2.45 3.85 -4.35
C GLN A 102 1.88 4.56 -5.59
N THR A 103 1.85 5.89 -5.59
CA THR A 103 1.41 6.70 -6.73
C THR A 103 2.57 7.24 -7.57
N TYR A 104 3.78 6.68 -7.41
CA TYR A 104 5.01 7.03 -8.14
C TYR A 104 5.47 8.50 -7.95
N ARG A 105 5.03 9.13 -6.89
CA ARG A 105 5.42 10.49 -6.49
C ARG A 105 6.54 10.40 -5.46
N PHE A 106 7.70 9.96 -5.91
CA PHE A 106 8.80 9.56 -5.04
C PHE A 106 9.46 10.72 -4.29
N ASP A 107 9.56 11.91 -4.90
CA ASP A 107 10.12 13.08 -4.23
C ASP A 107 9.23 13.53 -3.05
N GLU A 108 7.92 13.52 -3.25
CA GLU A 108 6.97 13.84 -2.19
C GLU A 108 6.93 12.76 -1.13
N ALA A 109 7.16 11.49 -1.50
CA ALA A 109 7.29 10.40 -0.54
C ALA A 109 8.54 10.57 0.33
N GLU A 110 9.69 10.93 -0.28
CA GLU A 110 10.94 11.22 0.43
C GLU A 110 10.73 12.33 1.47
N GLU A 111 10.10 13.45 1.06
CA GLU A 111 9.81 14.57 1.96
C GLU A 111 8.97 14.13 3.17
N MET A 112 7.94 13.32 2.94
CA MET A 112 7.07 12.85 4.04
C MET A 112 7.80 11.89 4.98
N PHE A 113 8.66 11.02 4.47
CA PHE A 113 9.46 10.12 5.30
C PHE A 113 10.53 10.89 6.10
N ASP A 114 11.16 11.91 5.51
CA ASP A 114 12.13 12.76 6.23
C ASP A 114 11.48 13.51 7.40
N GLU A 115 10.33 14.12 7.17
CA GLU A 115 9.56 14.77 8.24
C GLU A 115 9.15 13.78 9.34
N TYR A 116 8.75 12.55 8.97
CA TYR A 116 8.42 11.50 9.93
C TYR A 116 9.64 11.08 10.75
N ILE A 117 10.79 10.84 10.12
CA ILE A 117 12.08 10.53 10.77
C ILE A 117 12.47 11.63 11.75
N THR A 118 12.32 12.88 11.33
CA THR A 118 12.59 14.04 12.19
C THR A 118 11.73 14.02 13.46
N LEU A 119 10.44 13.67 13.34
CA LEU A 119 9.53 13.56 14.50
C LEU A 119 9.89 12.39 15.42
N LEU A 120 10.26 11.24 14.86
CA LEU A 120 10.70 10.05 15.60
C LEU A 120 11.99 10.33 16.36
N THR A 121 12.98 10.96 15.71
CA THR A 121 14.27 11.31 16.30
C THR A 121 14.11 12.21 17.53
N LYS A 122 13.23 13.22 17.46
CA LYS A 122 12.90 14.08 18.60
C LYS A 122 12.34 13.30 19.79
N LYS A 123 11.68 12.17 19.53
CA LYS A 123 11.10 11.28 20.54
C LYS A 123 12.02 10.13 20.94
N LYS A 124 13.22 10.05 20.38
CA LYS A 124 14.18 8.95 20.55
C LYS A 124 13.58 7.57 20.19
N GLN A 125 12.73 7.56 19.17
CA GLN A 125 12.15 6.33 18.60
C GLN A 125 13.03 5.80 17.48
N ASP A 126 12.89 4.52 17.16
CA ASP A 126 13.62 3.88 16.06
C ASP A 126 13.24 4.50 14.71
N VAL A 127 14.24 4.86 13.92
CA VAL A 127 14.09 5.51 12.61
C VAL A 127 14.54 4.62 11.45
N GLU A 128 15.28 3.54 11.73
CA GLU A 128 15.93 2.71 10.70
C GLU A 128 14.96 2.21 9.62
N PRO A 129 13.77 1.67 9.92
CA PRO A 129 12.84 1.19 8.90
C PRO A 129 12.39 2.31 7.94
N TYR A 130 12.31 3.53 8.43
CA TYR A 130 11.83 4.69 7.64
C TYR A 130 12.95 5.36 6.87
N GLN A 131 14.20 5.27 7.34
CA GLN A 131 15.39 5.65 6.55
C GLN A 131 15.50 4.76 5.31
N ILE A 132 15.29 3.45 5.46
CA ILE A 132 15.24 2.52 4.33
C ILE A 132 14.15 2.90 3.33
N ARG A 133 12.95 3.26 3.82
CA ARG A 133 11.84 3.68 2.93
C ARG A 133 12.15 4.98 2.20
N MET A 134 12.73 5.95 2.88
CA MET A 134 13.18 7.21 2.29
C MET A 134 14.25 6.98 1.21
N ASP A 135 15.25 6.13 1.50
CA ASP A 135 16.31 5.78 0.54
C ASP A 135 15.74 5.07 -0.70
N LEU A 136 14.73 4.20 -0.51
CA LEU A 136 14.04 3.55 -1.63
C LEU A 136 13.28 4.56 -2.49
N ALA A 137 12.60 5.52 -1.89
CA ALA A 137 11.92 6.59 -2.61
C ALA A 137 12.92 7.43 -3.44
N ASN A 138 14.03 7.84 -2.83
CA ASN A 138 15.09 8.59 -3.50
C ASN A 138 15.72 7.80 -4.68
N LYS A 139 15.97 6.51 -4.49
CA LYS A 139 16.46 5.64 -5.58
C LYS A 139 15.45 5.52 -6.71
N ALA A 140 14.17 5.35 -6.38
CA ALA A 140 13.09 5.23 -7.36
C ALA A 140 12.90 6.53 -8.16
N SER A 141 12.97 7.71 -7.52
CA SER A 141 12.95 9.01 -8.19
C SER A 141 14.07 9.11 -9.23
N ARG A 142 15.32 8.83 -8.80
CA ARG A 142 16.49 8.85 -9.71
C ARG A 142 16.40 7.83 -10.84
N MET A 143 15.71 6.73 -10.65
CA MET A 143 15.48 5.75 -11.72
C MET A 143 14.45 6.27 -12.71
N LEU A 144 13.37 6.89 -12.25
CA LEU A 144 12.36 7.52 -13.11
C LEU A 144 12.95 8.63 -13.98
N ASP A 145 13.82 9.48 -13.42
CA ASP A 145 14.50 10.54 -14.17
C ASP A 145 15.37 10.01 -15.32
N LYS A 146 15.84 8.76 -15.20
CA LYS A 146 16.66 8.13 -16.24
C LYS A 146 15.85 7.40 -17.31
N VAL A 147 14.57 7.20 -17.07
CA VAL A 147 13.66 6.51 -17.99
C VAL A 147 13.08 7.52 -18.99
N GLU A 148 13.93 8.10 -19.81
CA GLU A 148 13.52 9.12 -20.79
C GLU A 148 12.62 8.60 -21.91
N ASN A 149 12.47 7.28 -22.11
CA ASN A 149 11.67 6.75 -23.23
C ASN A 149 11.16 5.32 -22.99
N VAL A 150 10.38 5.06 -21.92
CA VAL A 150 9.60 3.83 -21.87
C VAL A 150 8.31 4.05 -22.66
N GLN A 151 8.26 3.59 -23.90
CA GLN A 151 7.00 3.34 -24.58
C GLN A 151 6.40 2.04 -24.04
N ILE A 152 5.24 2.14 -23.41
CA ILE A 152 4.38 0.95 -23.22
C ILE A 152 3.85 0.60 -24.60
N ILE A 153 4.47 -0.39 -25.26
CA ILE A 153 4.13 -0.78 -26.63
C ILE A 153 2.82 -1.57 -26.62
N ASP A 154 2.52 -2.30 -25.56
CA ASP A 154 1.24 -3.00 -25.34
C ASP A 154 1.03 -3.39 -23.87
N SER A 155 -0.23 -3.55 -23.46
CA SER A 155 -0.58 -4.17 -22.20
C SER A 155 -1.06 -5.59 -22.49
N LEU A 156 -0.24 -6.58 -22.17
CA LEU A 156 -0.64 -7.98 -22.28
C LEU A 156 -1.59 -8.33 -21.14
N VAL A 157 -2.87 -8.51 -21.42
CA VAL A 157 -3.81 -9.11 -20.48
C VAL A 157 -3.67 -10.62 -20.60
N VAL A 158 -2.97 -11.25 -19.68
CA VAL A 158 -2.85 -12.71 -19.62
C VAL A 158 -4.09 -13.24 -18.90
N ASP A 159 -4.83 -14.13 -19.56
CA ASP A 159 -5.98 -14.81 -18.96
C ASP A 159 -5.51 -15.72 -17.82
N LYS A 160 -6.36 -15.88 -16.78
CA LYS A 160 -6.01 -16.62 -15.55
C LYS A 160 -5.60 -18.07 -15.81
N ASP A 161 -6.04 -18.67 -16.92
CA ASP A 161 -5.75 -20.05 -17.29
C ASP A 161 -4.41 -20.20 -18.03
N ASP A 162 -3.78 -19.09 -18.47
CA ASP A 162 -2.49 -19.06 -19.18
C ASP A 162 -1.31 -18.64 -18.27
N PHE A 163 -1.43 -18.80 -16.97
CA PHE A 163 -0.41 -18.40 -15.97
C PHE A 163 0.98 -19.03 -16.17
N LEU A 164 1.12 -20.00 -17.05
CA LEU A 164 2.37 -20.74 -17.32
C LEU A 164 3.14 -20.22 -18.53
N SER A 165 2.63 -19.20 -19.22
CA SER A 165 3.31 -18.62 -20.38
C SER A 165 4.03 -17.34 -20.00
N ALA A 166 5.33 -17.43 -19.74
CA ALA A 166 6.16 -16.24 -19.67
C ALA A 166 6.50 -15.76 -21.08
N TYR A 167 6.27 -14.49 -21.36
CA TYR A 167 6.58 -13.86 -22.63
C TYR A 167 7.74 -12.88 -22.48
N THR A 168 8.71 -12.89 -23.39
CA THR A 168 9.62 -11.76 -23.57
C THR A 168 9.43 -11.13 -24.94
N LEU A 169 9.53 -9.83 -24.98
CA LEU A 169 9.66 -9.07 -26.22
C LEU A 169 11.13 -9.06 -26.61
N SER A 170 11.49 -9.60 -27.79
CA SER A 170 12.82 -9.44 -28.33
C SER A 170 12.92 -8.10 -29.04
N GLU A 171 13.92 -7.28 -28.69
CA GLU A 171 14.14 -5.94 -29.29
C GLU A 171 14.38 -6.00 -30.80
N GLU A 172 14.92 -7.10 -31.32
CA GLU A 172 15.25 -7.25 -32.74
C GLU A 172 14.09 -7.64 -33.63
N SER A 173 13.06 -8.31 -33.10
CA SER A 173 12.00 -8.88 -33.94
C SER A 173 10.59 -8.41 -33.60
N GLY A 174 10.38 -7.78 -32.45
CA GLY A 174 9.03 -7.48 -31.95
C GLY A 174 8.16 -8.71 -31.72
N THR A 175 8.76 -9.89 -31.63
CA THR A 175 8.06 -11.16 -31.51
C THR A 175 8.00 -11.57 -30.04
N LEU A 176 6.80 -11.86 -29.55
CA LEU A 176 6.59 -12.49 -28.26
C LEU A 176 7.01 -13.95 -28.31
N THR A 177 8.00 -14.33 -27.49
CA THR A 177 8.45 -15.71 -27.38
C THR A 177 7.91 -16.32 -26.10
N THR A 178 7.21 -17.44 -26.20
CA THR A 178 6.69 -18.16 -25.04
C THR A 178 7.75 -19.08 -24.46
N TYR A 179 7.83 -19.16 -23.15
CA TYR A 179 8.75 -20.04 -22.41
C TYR A 179 8.12 -21.37 -22.02
N GLN A 180 6.97 -21.73 -22.59
CA GLN A 180 6.31 -23.01 -22.31
C GLN A 180 7.22 -24.22 -22.49
N ASP A 181 8.16 -24.16 -23.44
CA ASP A 181 9.11 -25.26 -23.70
C ASP A 181 10.23 -25.33 -22.64
N PHE A 182 10.38 -24.31 -21.80
CA PHE A 182 11.43 -24.23 -20.78
C PHE A 182 11.10 -25.07 -19.56
N PHE A 183 9.84 -25.06 -19.16
CA PHE A 183 9.36 -25.79 -17.99
C PHE A 183 8.45 -26.90 -18.47
N GLN A 184 9.02 -28.08 -18.72
CA GLN A 184 8.25 -29.32 -19.02
C GLN A 184 7.39 -29.78 -17.82
N THR A 185 7.20 -28.94 -16.83
CA THR A 185 6.43 -29.23 -15.64
C THR A 185 5.14 -28.43 -15.66
N ASN A 186 4.01 -29.10 -15.67
CA ASN A 186 2.68 -28.55 -15.37
C ASN A 186 2.57 -28.14 -13.89
N ASP A 187 3.59 -27.50 -13.33
CA ASP A 187 3.56 -27.08 -11.94
C ASP A 187 2.93 -25.67 -11.84
N PRO A 188 1.72 -25.56 -11.29
CA PRO A 188 1.01 -24.28 -11.14
C PRO A 188 1.70 -23.32 -10.15
N GLY A 189 2.79 -23.73 -9.50
CA GLY A 189 3.56 -22.91 -8.58
C GLY A 189 4.60 -21.98 -9.23
N ASN A 190 4.87 -22.11 -10.53
CA ASN A 190 5.88 -21.29 -11.23
C ASN A 190 5.25 -19.99 -11.74
N SER A 191 5.32 -18.95 -10.93
CA SER A 191 4.52 -17.75 -11.16
C SER A 191 5.21 -16.61 -11.92
N SER A 192 6.54 -16.63 -12.13
CA SER A 192 7.23 -15.52 -12.80
C SER A 192 8.58 -15.94 -13.34
N VAL A 193 8.80 -15.74 -14.63
CA VAL A 193 10.09 -15.93 -15.30
C VAL A 193 10.55 -14.61 -15.89
N TYR A 194 11.79 -14.23 -15.62
CA TYR A 194 12.44 -13.07 -16.20
C TYR A 194 13.68 -13.50 -16.96
N MET A 195 13.83 -13.07 -18.20
CA MET A 195 15.06 -13.24 -18.98
C MET A 195 15.79 -11.91 -19.10
N ASN A 196 17.12 -11.94 -18.99
CA ASN A 196 17.93 -10.76 -19.23
C ASN A 196 17.92 -10.36 -20.73
N GLN A 197 18.26 -9.10 -21.01
CA GLN A 197 18.26 -8.55 -22.38
C GLN A 197 19.11 -9.33 -23.39
N LYS A 198 20.15 -10.02 -22.93
CA LYS A 198 21.01 -10.83 -23.81
C LYS A 198 20.43 -12.20 -24.14
N GLY A 199 19.33 -12.61 -23.50
CA GLY A 199 18.71 -13.91 -23.69
C GLY A 199 19.55 -15.10 -23.22
N ASP A 200 20.58 -14.84 -22.40
CA ASP A 200 21.53 -15.84 -21.93
C ASP A 200 21.37 -16.21 -20.45
N LYS A 201 20.42 -15.57 -19.76
CA LYS A 201 20.16 -15.82 -18.34
C LYS A 201 18.71 -15.64 -17.98
N ILE A 202 18.17 -16.62 -17.27
CA ILE A 202 16.81 -16.56 -16.74
C ILE A 202 16.80 -16.58 -15.21
N TYR A 203 15.76 -15.96 -14.66
CA TYR A 203 15.44 -15.94 -13.24
C TYR A 203 13.98 -16.33 -13.07
N TYR A 204 13.69 -17.19 -12.13
CA TYR A 204 12.34 -17.67 -11.87
C TYR A 204 12.18 -18.09 -10.42
N ALA A 205 10.94 -18.09 -9.95
CA ALA A 205 10.62 -18.51 -8.61
C ALA A 205 9.81 -19.82 -8.65
N HIS A 206 10.21 -20.81 -7.88
CA HIS A 206 9.38 -21.99 -7.63
C HIS A 206 9.56 -22.51 -6.20
N SER A 207 8.64 -23.34 -5.78
CA SER A 207 8.69 -23.96 -4.46
C SER A 207 9.38 -25.31 -4.54
N THR A 208 10.38 -25.51 -3.66
CA THR A 208 11.05 -26.81 -3.51
C THR A 208 10.41 -27.70 -2.47
N ASP A 209 9.60 -27.12 -1.57
CA ASP A 209 8.97 -27.83 -0.42
C ASP A 209 7.44 -27.65 -0.37
N GLY A 210 6.87 -26.99 -1.38
CA GLY A 210 5.44 -26.67 -1.45
C GLY A 210 4.96 -25.56 -0.53
N ASN A 211 5.85 -24.99 0.31
CA ASN A 211 5.49 -23.98 1.29
C ASN A 211 6.16 -22.62 1.05
N HIS A 212 7.36 -22.62 0.45
CA HIS A 212 8.14 -21.41 0.25
C HIS A 212 8.64 -21.33 -1.19
N ASN A 213 8.46 -20.17 -1.81
CA ASN A 213 9.04 -19.88 -3.12
C ASN A 213 10.49 -19.42 -2.94
N CYS A 214 11.41 -20.13 -3.59
CA CYS A 214 12.81 -19.74 -3.70
C CYS A 214 13.08 -19.16 -5.08
N LEU A 215 14.06 -18.27 -5.17
CA LEU A 215 14.47 -17.67 -6.42
C LEU A 215 15.62 -18.49 -7.03
N PHE A 216 15.51 -18.81 -8.31
CA PHE A 216 16.49 -19.59 -9.06
C PHE A 216 16.97 -18.83 -10.29
N THR A 217 18.13 -19.25 -10.79
CA THR A 217 18.69 -18.76 -12.04
C THR A 217 19.31 -19.87 -12.83
N GLN A 218 19.20 -19.79 -14.16
CA GLN A 218 19.96 -20.59 -15.11
C GLN A 218 20.65 -19.66 -16.11
N SER A 219 21.83 -20.09 -16.58
CA SER A 219 22.58 -19.37 -17.61
C SER A 219 22.76 -20.24 -18.83
N LYS A 220 22.63 -19.64 -20.02
CA LYS A 220 22.81 -20.30 -21.30
C LYS A 220 24.29 -20.34 -21.67
N LEU A 221 24.78 -21.51 -22.04
CA LEU A 221 26.13 -21.71 -22.56
C LEU A 221 26.04 -22.52 -23.84
N MET A 222 26.57 -22.01 -24.96
CA MET A 222 26.53 -22.67 -26.27
C MET A 222 25.12 -23.17 -26.67
N ASP A 223 24.13 -22.30 -26.54
CA ASP A 223 22.73 -22.60 -26.83
C ASP A 223 22.03 -23.67 -25.95
N GLN A 224 22.69 -24.12 -24.89
CA GLN A 224 22.10 -25.02 -23.89
C GLN A 224 22.00 -24.30 -22.52
N TRP A 225 20.89 -24.53 -21.84
CA TRP A 225 20.72 -24.03 -20.48
C TRP A 225 21.48 -24.92 -19.50
N GLY A 226 22.25 -24.28 -18.64
CA GLY A 226 23.01 -24.96 -17.58
C GLY A 226 22.12 -25.34 -16.40
N ASP A 227 22.76 -25.88 -15.36
CA ASP A 227 22.08 -26.32 -14.15
C ASP A 227 21.43 -25.14 -13.40
N GLU A 228 20.32 -25.45 -12.77
CA GLU A 228 19.59 -24.53 -11.89
C GLU A 228 20.45 -24.19 -10.68
N LYS A 229 20.47 -22.90 -10.33
CA LYS A 229 21.16 -22.38 -9.15
C LYS A 229 20.19 -21.57 -8.31
N GLN A 230 20.00 -21.97 -7.07
CA GLN A 230 19.24 -21.19 -6.11
C GLN A 230 20.01 -19.91 -5.73
N LEU A 231 19.30 -18.80 -5.70
CA LEU A 231 19.81 -17.51 -5.20
C LEU A 231 19.57 -17.41 -3.68
N PRO A 232 20.45 -16.69 -2.97
CA PRO A 232 20.35 -16.52 -1.52
C PRO A 232 19.10 -15.70 -1.11
#